data_49c73f1ba81882b1541e570a98e39376
#
_entry.id   49c73f1ba81882b1541e570a98e39376
#
_cell.length_a   1.000
_cell.length_b   1.000
_cell.length_c   1.000
_cell.angle_alpha   90.00
_cell.angle_beta   90.00
_cell.angle_gamma   90.00
#
_symmetry.space_group_name_H-M   'P 1'
#
loop_
_entity.id
_entity.type
_entity.pdbx_description
1 polymer ?
#
loop_
_entity_poly.entity_id
_entity_poly.type
_entity_poly.pdbx_seq_one_letter_code
_entity_poly.pdbx_strand_id
1 'polypeptide(L)'
;MMIRRDLFEALGGFDEDYFCYVEDVDLAFRARILGHRAVQVRDAVVEHMGYASSGRRSHFATYHGARNRLWTFLKNMPWPLLVLLAPVHALATLALWISAARIGQFALFGRAIRHGLAAWPRIMQKRREIQERRRVSALAVARMMAWNPLRLFTRSPHVRHPRNGL
;
A
#
# COMPACT_ATOMS: atom_id res chain seq x y z
N MET A 1 10.80 -10.12 -0.98
CA MET A 1 9.90 -10.42 0.17
C MET A 1 9.76 -11.94 0.28
N MET A 2 9.81 -12.48 1.49
CA MET A 2 9.49 -13.89 1.77
C MET A 2 8.23 -13.92 2.65
N ILE A 3 7.34 -14.86 2.40
CA ILE A 3 6.12 -15.10 3.19
C ILE A 3 5.93 -16.61 3.37
N ARG A 4 5.41 -17.04 4.50
CA ARG A 4 5.06 -18.43 4.71
C ARG A 4 3.95 -18.84 3.74
N ARG A 5 4.05 -20.03 3.18
CA ARG A 5 3.11 -20.52 2.17
C ARG A 5 1.67 -20.60 2.71
N ASP A 6 1.50 -21.15 3.90
CA ASP A 6 0.21 -21.27 4.54
C ASP A 6 -0.47 -19.89 4.76
N LEU A 7 0.32 -18.87 5.13
CA LEU A 7 -0.18 -17.51 5.27
C LEU A 7 -0.53 -16.90 3.90
N PHE A 8 0.31 -17.11 2.88
CA PHE A 8 0.04 -16.61 1.53
C PHE A 8 -1.27 -17.17 0.98
N GLU A 9 -1.49 -18.48 1.12
CA GLU A 9 -2.71 -19.16 0.71
C GLU A 9 -3.92 -18.70 1.53
N ALA A 10 -3.79 -18.56 2.86
CA ALA A 10 -4.84 -18.04 3.72
C ALA A 10 -5.24 -16.59 3.41
N LEU A 11 -4.33 -15.79 2.88
CA LEU A 11 -4.59 -14.43 2.39
C LEU A 11 -5.24 -14.41 1.00
N GLY A 12 -5.30 -15.52 0.29
CA GLY A 12 -5.74 -15.60 -1.10
C GLY A 12 -4.70 -15.07 -2.10
N GLY A 13 -3.42 -15.07 -1.73
CA GLY A 13 -2.34 -14.61 -2.59
C GLY A 13 -2.33 -13.10 -2.84
N PHE A 14 -1.73 -12.72 -3.96
CA PHE A 14 -1.81 -11.35 -4.47
C PHE A 14 -3.22 -11.06 -5.00
N ASP A 15 -3.67 -9.82 -4.83
CA ASP A 15 -4.93 -9.37 -5.42
C ASP A 15 -4.69 -9.05 -6.91
N GLU A 16 -5.21 -9.88 -7.79
CA GLU A 16 -5.01 -9.81 -9.24
C GLU A 16 -5.47 -8.49 -9.87
N ASP A 17 -6.42 -7.78 -9.22
CA ASP A 17 -6.87 -6.46 -9.69
C ASP A 17 -5.73 -5.43 -9.76
N TYR A 18 -4.68 -5.61 -8.97
CA TYR A 18 -3.53 -4.70 -8.99
C TYR A 18 -2.72 -4.83 -10.27
N PHE A 19 -2.60 -6.04 -10.80
CA PHE A 19 -1.74 -6.39 -11.92
C PHE A 19 -0.26 -6.17 -11.62
N CYS A 20 0.14 -4.92 -11.30
CA CYS A 20 1.52 -4.55 -10.99
C CYS A 20 1.53 -3.28 -10.14
N TYR A 21 2.54 -3.11 -9.30
CA TYR A 21 2.75 -2.06 -8.31
C TYR A 21 1.76 -2.07 -7.14
N VAL A 22 2.31 -1.98 -5.94
CA VAL A 22 1.59 -1.89 -4.66
C VAL A 22 0.89 -3.20 -4.24
N GLU A 23 0.92 -4.26 -5.05
CA GLU A 23 0.38 -5.58 -4.72
C GLU A 23 1.08 -6.21 -3.52
N ASP A 24 2.37 -5.98 -3.39
CA ASP A 24 3.21 -6.41 -2.27
C ASP A 24 2.86 -5.64 -0.97
N VAL A 25 2.62 -4.34 -1.08
CA VAL A 25 2.16 -3.50 0.02
C VAL A 25 0.78 -3.93 0.49
N ASP A 26 -0.14 -4.21 -0.44
CA ASP A 26 -1.48 -4.72 -0.13
C ASP A 26 -1.41 -6.06 0.61
N LEU A 27 -0.65 -7.01 0.09
CA LEU A 27 -0.46 -8.33 0.73
C LEU A 27 0.13 -8.20 2.13
N ALA A 28 1.18 -7.39 2.28
CA ALA A 28 1.81 -7.15 3.57
C ALA A 28 0.85 -6.48 4.56
N PHE A 29 0.00 -5.55 4.08
CA PHE A 29 -1.00 -4.91 4.93
C PHE A 29 -2.08 -5.90 5.38
N ARG A 30 -2.59 -6.74 4.47
CA ARG A 30 -3.56 -7.81 4.80
C ARG A 30 -2.99 -8.78 5.83
N ALA A 31 -1.74 -9.19 5.71
CA ALA A 31 -1.07 -10.01 6.71
C ALA A 31 -1.02 -9.31 8.08
N ARG A 32 -0.69 -8.02 8.10
CA ARG A 32 -0.59 -7.22 9.34
C ARG A 32 -1.93 -7.05 10.05
N ILE A 33 -3.02 -6.81 9.34
CA ILE A 33 -4.34 -6.66 9.95
C ILE A 33 -4.93 -8.00 10.45
N LEU A 34 -4.43 -9.13 9.95
CA LEU A 34 -4.69 -10.46 10.51
C LEU A 34 -3.83 -10.78 11.76
N GLY A 35 -2.95 -9.86 12.17
CA GLY A 35 -2.13 -10.01 13.37
C GLY A 35 -0.73 -10.61 13.11
N HIS A 36 -0.39 -10.89 11.85
CA HIS A 36 0.95 -11.41 11.54
C HIS A 36 2.01 -10.30 11.57
N ARG A 37 3.24 -10.67 11.88
CA ARG A 37 4.38 -9.76 11.92
C ARG A 37 5.12 -9.73 10.59
N ALA A 38 5.64 -8.57 10.22
CA ALA A 38 6.65 -8.42 9.19
C ALA A 38 7.98 -8.10 9.87
N VAL A 39 9.02 -8.84 9.51
CA VAL A 39 10.36 -8.69 10.07
C VAL A 39 11.32 -8.34 8.94
N GLN A 40 12.18 -7.35 9.17
CA GLN A 40 13.29 -7.07 8.29
C GLN A 40 14.51 -7.85 8.80
N VAL A 41 15.04 -8.72 7.96
CA VAL A 41 16.26 -9.48 8.26
C VAL A 41 17.45 -8.68 7.73
N ARG A 42 18.37 -8.30 8.62
CA ARG A 42 19.51 -7.43 8.33
C ARG A 42 20.40 -7.97 7.23
N ASP A 43 20.66 -9.26 7.29
CA ASP A 43 21.61 -9.91 6.40
C ASP A 43 20.97 -10.48 5.12
N ALA A 44 19.65 -10.35 4.98
CA ALA A 44 18.94 -10.71 3.75
C ALA A 44 19.02 -9.54 2.75
N VAL A 45 20.14 -9.42 2.08
CA VAL A 45 20.39 -8.39 1.08
C VAL A 45 19.93 -8.89 -0.30
N VAL A 46 19.13 -8.10 -0.98
CA VAL A 46 18.68 -8.34 -2.35
C VAL A 46 19.00 -7.12 -3.20
N GLU A 47 19.73 -7.34 -4.27
CA GLU A 47 19.90 -6.30 -5.30
C GLU A 47 18.64 -6.19 -6.15
N HIS A 48 18.01 -5.04 -6.12
CA HIS A 48 16.81 -4.77 -6.88
C HIS A 48 17.12 -3.80 -8.02
N MET A 49 17.14 -4.32 -9.25
CA MET A 49 17.22 -3.49 -10.45
C MET A 49 15.89 -2.78 -10.68
N GLY A 50 15.61 -1.78 -9.84
CA GLY A 50 14.37 -1.03 -9.89
C GLY A 50 14.14 -0.41 -11.27
N TYR A 51 12.92 -0.54 -11.78
CA TYR A 51 12.50 0.02 -13.07
C TYR A 51 13.11 -0.62 -14.32
N ALA A 52 13.77 -1.78 -14.23
CA ALA A 52 14.41 -2.44 -15.36
C ALA A 52 13.43 -2.76 -16.50
N SER A 53 12.19 -3.16 -16.14
CA SER A 53 11.16 -3.56 -17.12
C SER A 53 10.23 -2.44 -17.57
N SER A 54 10.02 -1.42 -16.74
CA SER A 54 8.98 -0.39 -17.02
C SER A 54 9.52 1.03 -17.17
N GLY A 55 10.78 1.26 -16.83
CA GLY A 55 11.37 2.60 -16.79
C GLY A 55 10.93 3.45 -15.59
N ARG A 56 11.83 4.29 -15.12
CA ARG A 56 11.52 5.25 -14.04
C ARG A 56 10.55 6.31 -14.58
N ARG A 57 9.41 6.53 -13.91
CA ARG A 57 8.36 7.48 -14.34
C ARG A 57 7.66 7.10 -15.65
N SER A 58 7.59 5.82 -15.99
CA SER A 58 6.81 5.37 -17.14
C SER A 58 5.31 5.63 -16.96
N HIS A 59 4.58 5.74 -18.08
CA HIS A 59 3.13 5.83 -18.07
C HIS A 59 2.48 4.67 -17.30
N PHE A 60 3.04 3.48 -17.48
CA PHE A 60 2.60 2.27 -16.80
C PHE A 60 2.74 2.38 -15.28
N ALA A 61 3.91 2.78 -14.79
CA ALA A 61 4.17 2.96 -13.36
C ALA A 61 3.30 4.05 -12.73
N THR A 62 3.09 5.17 -13.44
CA THR A 62 2.25 6.27 -12.98
C THR A 62 0.79 5.83 -12.88
N TYR A 63 0.25 5.16 -13.90
CA TYR A 63 -1.13 4.72 -13.92
C TYR A 63 -1.42 3.69 -12.82
N HIS A 64 -0.68 2.58 -12.80
CA HIS A 64 -0.91 1.52 -11.82
C HIS A 64 -0.59 1.97 -10.40
N GLY A 65 0.51 2.70 -10.20
CA GLY A 65 0.87 3.21 -8.90
C GLY A 65 -0.16 4.18 -8.29
N ALA A 66 -0.73 5.08 -9.09
CA ALA A 66 -1.76 6.01 -8.61
C ALA A 66 -3.07 5.29 -8.26
N ARG A 67 -3.57 4.44 -9.16
CA ARG A 67 -4.81 3.67 -8.97
C ARG A 67 -4.70 2.71 -7.79
N ASN A 68 -3.65 1.93 -7.75
CA ASN A 68 -3.48 0.85 -6.78
C ASN A 68 -3.25 1.38 -5.37
N ARG A 69 -2.54 2.52 -5.22
CA ARG A 69 -2.40 3.17 -3.92
C ARG A 69 -3.74 3.64 -3.35
N LEU A 70 -4.62 4.18 -4.19
CA LEU A 70 -5.99 4.52 -3.78
C LEU A 70 -6.73 3.27 -3.28
N TRP A 71 -6.67 2.18 -4.02
CA TRP A 71 -7.31 0.92 -3.66
C TRP A 71 -6.77 0.33 -2.36
N THR A 72 -5.43 0.35 -2.17
CA THR A 72 -4.82 -0.14 -0.92
C THR A 72 -5.30 0.66 0.28
N PHE A 73 -5.39 1.98 0.17
CA PHE A 73 -5.92 2.83 1.23
C PHE A 73 -7.39 2.50 1.52
N LEU A 74 -8.23 2.43 0.50
CA LEU A 74 -9.66 2.18 0.66
C LEU A 74 -9.95 0.78 1.22
N LYS A 75 -9.28 -0.27 0.74
CA LYS A 75 -9.53 -1.65 1.15
C LYS A 75 -9.04 -1.96 2.57
N ASN A 76 -7.81 -1.57 2.86
CA ASN A 76 -7.10 -2.10 4.01
C ASN A 76 -7.23 -1.25 5.27
N MET A 77 -7.50 0.06 5.13
CA MET A 77 -7.52 0.95 6.28
C MET A 77 -8.77 0.72 7.16
N PRO A 78 -8.65 0.46 8.48
CA PRO A 78 -9.80 0.41 9.39
C PRO A 78 -10.62 1.70 9.32
N TRP A 79 -11.95 1.58 9.50
CA TRP A 79 -12.88 2.71 9.30
C TRP A 79 -12.48 3.99 10.04
N PRO A 80 -12.13 3.99 11.34
CA PRO A 80 -11.74 5.23 12.02
C PRO A 80 -10.51 5.89 11.41
N LEU A 81 -9.52 5.08 10.99
CA LEU A 81 -8.31 5.60 10.35
C LEU A 81 -8.56 5.99 8.90
N LEU A 82 -9.47 5.32 8.20
CA LEU A 82 -9.87 5.70 6.85
C LEU A 82 -10.42 7.15 6.83
N VAL A 83 -11.36 7.45 7.74
CA VAL A 83 -11.96 8.78 7.83
C VAL A 83 -10.93 9.81 8.29
N LEU A 84 -10.17 9.50 9.33
CA LEU A 84 -9.16 10.42 9.88
C LEU A 84 -8.08 10.77 8.85
N LEU A 85 -7.62 9.78 8.08
CA LEU A 85 -6.51 9.94 7.14
C LEU A 85 -6.95 10.27 5.71
N ALA A 86 -8.24 10.26 5.40
CA ALA A 86 -8.74 10.60 4.07
C ALA A 86 -8.27 11.99 3.58
N PRO A 87 -8.31 13.06 4.39
CA PRO A 87 -7.79 14.36 3.97
C PRO A 87 -6.29 14.32 3.66
N VAL A 88 -5.51 13.65 4.50
CA VAL A 88 -4.05 13.51 4.30
C VAL A 88 -3.74 12.71 3.03
N HIS A 89 -4.48 11.62 2.80
CA HIS A 89 -4.36 10.82 1.58
C HIS A 89 -4.75 11.61 0.33
N ALA A 90 -5.80 12.42 0.41
CA ALA A 90 -6.23 13.30 -0.68
C ALA A 90 -5.17 14.36 -1.01
N LEU A 91 -4.61 15.03 -0.01
CA LEU A 91 -3.53 16.00 -0.18
C LEU A 91 -2.26 15.36 -0.77
N ALA A 92 -1.87 14.18 -0.28
CA ALA A 92 -0.75 13.44 -0.82
C ALA A 92 -1.00 13.01 -2.29
N THR A 93 -2.23 12.62 -2.61
CA THR A 93 -2.63 12.28 -3.97
C THR A 93 -2.59 13.49 -4.89
N LEU A 94 -3.07 14.65 -4.43
CA LEU A 94 -3.00 15.91 -5.17
C LEU A 94 -1.54 16.32 -5.43
N ALA A 95 -0.68 16.25 -4.42
CA ALA A 95 0.74 16.57 -4.56
C ALA A 95 1.44 15.67 -5.61
N LEU A 96 1.10 14.38 -5.62
CA LEU A 96 1.61 13.45 -6.62
C LEU A 96 1.03 13.72 -8.02
N TRP A 97 -0.22 14.15 -8.10
CA TRP A 97 -0.86 14.55 -9.35
C TRP A 97 -0.18 15.78 -9.95
N ILE A 98 0.09 16.80 -9.12
CA ILE A 98 0.87 17.98 -9.52
C ILE A 98 2.28 17.57 -9.96
N SER A 99 2.91 16.64 -9.25
CA SER A 99 4.22 16.10 -9.65
C SER A 99 4.17 15.37 -10.98
N ALA A 100 3.08 14.64 -11.28
CA ALA A 100 2.87 14.00 -12.58
C ALA A 100 2.67 15.02 -13.71
N ALA A 101 2.06 16.17 -13.41
CA ALA A 101 1.93 17.27 -14.38
C ALA A 101 3.29 17.78 -14.87
N ARG A 102 4.30 17.87 -13.99
CA ARG A 102 5.65 18.32 -14.33
C ARG A 102 6.38 17.41 -15.33
N ILE A 103 5.90 16.20 -15.53
CA ILE A 103 6.45 15.22 -16.48
C ILE A 103 5.44 14.89 -17.60
N GLY A 104 4.46 15.77 -17.82
CA GLY A 104 3.47 15.60 -18.89
C GLY A 104 2.43 14.49 -18.67
N GLN A 105 2.29 13.98 -17.45
CA GLN A 105 1.42 12.84 -17.16
C GLN A 105 0.15 13.19 -16.36
N PHE A 106 -0.25 14.47 -16.38
CA PHE A 106 -1.42 14.96 -15.63
C PHE A 106 -2.71 14.21 -15.99
N ALA A 107 -3.02 14.13 -17.28
CA ALA A 107 -4.23 13.45 -17.76
C ALA A 107 -4.21 11.93 -17.46
N LEU A 108 -3.04 11.32 -17.55
CA LEU A 108 -2.86 9.91 -17.22
C LEU A 108 -3.13 9.63 -15.75
N PHE A 109 -2.58 10.45 -14.85
CA PHE A 109 -2.81 10.33 -13.41
C PHE A 109 -4.30 10.51 -13.08
N GLY A 110 -4.95 11.54 -13.65
CA GLY A 110 -6.39 11.76 -13.49
C GLY A 110 -7.24 10.58 -13.98
N ARG A 111 -6.85 9.97 -15.11
CA ARG A 111 -7.49 8.75 -15.61
C ARG A 111 -7.33 7.59 -14.63
N ALA A 112 -6.15 7.41 -14.05
CA ALA A 112 -5.90 6.38 -13.05
C ALA A 112 -6.78 6.54 -11.82
N ILE A 113 -6.92 7.75 -11.28
CA ILE A 113 -7.81 8.04 -10.15
C ILE A 113 -9.27 7.80 -10.52
N ARG A 114 -9.73 8.27 -11.68
CA ARG A 114 -11.09 8.04 -12.15
C ARG A 114 -11.42 6.55 -12.29
N HIS A 115 -10.53 5.76 -12.88
CA HIS A 115 -10.70 4.30 -12.97
C HIS A 115 -10.66 3.64 -11.59
N GLY A 116 -9.82 4.16 -10.69
CA GLY A 116 -9.80 3.71 -9.30
C GLY A 116 -11.13 3.92 -8.59
N LEU A 117 -11.76 5.08 -8.78
CA LEU A 117 -13.07 5.41 -8.21
C LEU A 117 -14.22 4.67 -8.92
N ALA A 118 -14.15 4.46 -10.22
CA ALA A 118 -15.16 3.70 -10.97
C ALA A 118 -15.26 2.23 -10.49
N ALA A 119 -14.17 1.68 -9.94
CA ALA A 119 -14.17 0.33 -9.35
C ALA A 119 -14.74 0.29 -7.91
N TRP A 120 -15.35 1.38 -7.42
CA TRP A 120 -15.84 1.53 -6.05
C TRP A 120 -16.66 0.33 -5.52
N PRO A 121 -17.69 -0.18 -6.22
CA PRO A 121 -18.48 -1.30 -5.70
C PRO A 121 -17.62 -2.53 -5.41
N ARG A 122 -16.73 -2.89 -6.33
CA ARG A 122 -15.82 -4.03 -6.20
C ARG A 122 -14.81 -3.81 -5.06
N ILE A 123 -14.25 -2.62 -4.95
CA ILE A 123 -13.29 -2.28 -3.89
C ILE A 123 -13.97 -2.32 -2.52
N MET A 124 -15.22 -1.85 -2.42
CA MET A 124 -15.97 -1.90 -1.16
C MET A 124 -16.38 -3.32 -0.78
N GLN A 125 -16.65 -4.19 -1.73
CA GLN A 125 -16.85 -5.62 -1.47
C GLN A 125 -15.58 -6.25 -0.89
N LYS A 126 -14.43 -6.11 -1.56
CA LYS A 126 -13.14 -6.60 -1.06
C LYS A 126 -12.78 -6.00 0.31
N ARG A 127 -13.06 -4.71 0.52
CA ARG A 127 -12.90 -4.07 1.82
C ARG A 127 -13.70 -4.79 2.89
N ARG A 128 -14.96 -5.11 2.64
CA ARG A 128 -15.83 -5.80 3.60
C ARG A 128 -15.20 -7.13 4.00
N GLU A 129 -14.85 -7.96 3.03
CA GLU A 129 -14.20 -9.26 3.24
C GLU A 129 -12.90 -9.14 4.08
N ILE A 130 -12.05 -8.15 3.78
CA ILE A 130 -10.80 -7.90 4.48
C ILE A 130 -11.05 -7.44 5.92
N GLN A 131 -11.99 -6.49 6.13
CA GLN A 131 -12.24 -5.92 7.44
C GLN A 131 -13.00 -6.90 8.37
N GLU A 132 -13.84 -7.78 7.84
CA GLU A 132 -14.48 -8.86 8.60
C GLU A 132 -13.46 -9.86 9.15
N ARG A 133 -12.40 -10.12 8.39
CA ARG A 133 -11.31 -11.00 8.82
C ARG A 133 -10.28 -10.33 9.72
N ARG A 134 -10.36 -9.03 9.92
CA ARG A 134 -9.41 -8.27 10.72
C ARG A 134 -9.37 -8.72 12.17
N ARG A 135 -8.18 -9.00 12.69
CA ARG A 135 -7.92 -9.47 14.08
C ARG A 135 -7.27 -8.43 14.98
N VAL A 136 -6.82 -7.29 14.42
CA VAL A 136 -6.17 -6.23 15.18
C VAL A 136 -7.05 -4.99 15.27
N SER A 137 -6.94 -4.23 16.35
CA SER A 137 -7.69 -3.00 16.52
C SER A 137 -7.19 -1.88 15.58
N ALA A 138 -8.01 -0.87 15.33
CA ALA A 138 -7.60 0.31 14.58
C ALA A 138 -6.39 1.01 15.22
N LEU A 139 -6.34 1.06 16.56
CA LEU A 139 -5.20 1.60 17.31
C LEU A 139 -3.92 0.80 17.07
N ALA A 140 -4.02 -0.52 17.01
CA ALA A 140 -2.85 -1.36 16.68
C ALA A 140 -2.35 -1.07 15.26
N VAL A 141 -3.25 -0.89 14.29
CA VAL A 141 -2.89 -0.47 12.93
C VAL A 141 -2.22 0.91 12.96
N ALA A 142 -2.79 1.88 13.67
CA ALA A 142 -2.20 3.21 13.81
C ALA A 142 -0.78 3.15 14.37
N ARG A 143 -0.54 2.33 15.39
CA ARG A 143 0.81 2.15 15.99
C ARG A 143 1.82 1.52 15.02
N MET A 144 1.37 0.81 14.00
CA MET A 144 2.26 0.22 12.97
C MET A 144 2.64 1.22 11.88
N MET A 145 1.91 2.31 11.73
CA MET A 145 2.13 3.31 10.69
C MET A 145 3.34 4.22 11.04
N ALA A 146 3.97 4.76 10.00
CA ALA A 146 4.99 5.77 10.13
C ALA A 146 4.33 7.16 10.13
N TRP A 147 4.30 7.83 11.27
CA TRP A 147 3.65 9.14 11.44
C TRP A 147 4.53 10.33 11.10
N ASN A 148 5.84 10.14 10.95
CA ASN A 148 6.75 11.22 10.59
C ASN A 148 6.74 11.45 9.08
N PRO A 149 6.19 12.57 8.56
CA PRO A 149 6.10 12.85 7.14
C PRO A 149 7.47 13.02 6.48
N LEU A 150 8.50 13.42 7.24
CA LEU A 150 9.87 13.57 6.71
C LEU A 150 10.44 12.23 6.23
N ARG A 151 9.93 11.11 6.73
CA ARG A 151 10.34 9.77 6.29
C ARG A 151 9.89 9.43 4.87
N LEU A 152 8.92 10.15 4.32
CA LEU A 152 8.55 10.03 2.91
C LEU A 152 9.69 10.44 1.97
N PHE A 153 10.60 11.31 2.45
CA PHE A 153 11.74 11.82 1.71
C PHE A 153 13.03 11.05 1.99
N THR A 154 13.08 10.31 3.11
CA THR A 154 14.21 9.46 3.45
C THR A 154 13.88 8.02 3.09
N ARG A 155 14.66 7.39 2.21
CA ARG A 155 14.49 5.98 1.83
C ARG A 155 14.98 4.99 2.90
N SER A 156 15.24 5.46 4.11
CA SER A 156 15.71 4.64 5.22
C SER A 156 14.56 3.80 5.79
N PRO A 157 14.72 2.49 5.93
CA PRO A 157 13.73 1.65 6.56
C PRO A 157 13.56 2.01 8.05
N HIS A 158 12.32 1.99 8.53
CA HIS A 158 12.04 2.14 9.95
C HIS A 158 12.14 0.78 10.64
N VAL A 159 13.31 0.45 11.13
CA VAL A 159 13.50 -0.75 11.94
C VAL A 159 13.08 -0.46 13.38
N ARG A 160 12.02 -1.09 13.85
CA ARG A 160 11.72 -1.18 15.27
C ARG A 160 12.36 -2.45 15.80
N HIS A 161 13.29 -2.32 16.73
CA HIS A 161 13.81 -3.48 17.43
C HIS A 161 12.62 -4.19 18.13
N PRO A 162 12.52 -5.53 18.04
CA PRO A 162 11.58 -6.26 18.87
C PRO A 162 11.88 -5.90 20.32
N ARG A 163 10.87 -5.47 21.06
CA ARG A 163 10.98 -5.39 22.52
C ARG A 163 11.26 -6.82 22.99
N ASN A 164 12.35 -7.02 23.70
CA ASN A 164 12.70 -8.28 24.33
C ASN A 164 11.49 -8.74 25.18
N GLY A 165 10.86 -9.79 24.77
CA GLY A 165 9.68 -10.31 25.43
C GLY A 165 8.84 -11.16 24.47
N LEU A 166 9.38 -12.30 24.07
CA LEU A 166 8.65 -13.54 23.78
C LEU A 166 9.40 -14.65 24.47
#